data_ce20e715b92bd5964cd652120273ba79
#
_entry.id   ce20e715b92bd5964cd652120273ba79
#
_cell.length_a   1.000
_cell.length_b   1.000
_cell.length_c   1.000
_cell.angle_alpha   90.00
_cell.angle_beta   90.00
_cell.angle_gamma   90.00
#
_symmetry.space_group_name_H-M   'P 1'
#
loop_
_entity.id
_entity.type
_entity.pdbx_description
1 polymer ?
#
loop_
_entity_poly.entity_id
_entity_poly.type
_entity_poly.pdbx_seq_one_letter_code
_entity_poly.pdbx_strand_id
1 'polypeptide(L)'
;MDWNGNSKINLFINDLNVKIFKTSHDAVDSVGFVFSNNDKEFVYVTDTGYIKNKYFELLTNKDIYVFESNHDVQMLMDNPNYPYQTKQRILSDKGHLSNKDSSFYLSKLIGKKTKHIILAHLSEQNNDK
;
A
#
# COMPACT_ATOMS: atom_id res chain seq x y z
N MET A 1 -15.35 -15.35 -6.68
CA MET A 1 -14.24 -14.54 -6.21
C MET A 1 -12.97 -15.08 -6.81
N ASP A 2 -12.32 -14.33 -7.65
CA ASP A 2 -11.13 -14.81 -8.36
C ASP A 2 -9.88 -14.14 -7.79
N TRP A 3 -9.04 -14.95 -7.13
CA TRP A 3 -7.83 -14.47 -6.47
C TRP A 3 -6.56 -14.77 -7.29
N ASN A 4 -6.67 -14.94 -8.60
CA ASN A 4 -5.54 -15.26 -9.48
C ASN A 4 -4.57 -14.09 -9.70
N GLY A 5 -4.59 -13.09 -8.85
CA GLY A 5 -3.72 -11.93 -8.99
C GLY A 5 -4.19 -10.92 -10.02
N ASN A 6 -5.25 -11.25 -10.76
CA ASN A 6 -5.86 -10.36 -11.74
C ASN A 6 -7.18 -9.77 -11.26
N SER A 7 -7.63 -10.19 -10.07
CA SER A 7 -8.99 -9.94 -9.66
C SER A 7 -9.13 -8.69 -8.85
N LYS A 8 -10.07 -7.89 -9.24
CA LYS A 8 -10.69 -6.90 -8.40
C LYS A 8 -12.09 -7.40 -8.08
N ILE A 9 -12.52 -7.19 -6.86
CA ILE A 9 -13.87 -7.50 -6.45
C ILE A 9 -14.56 -6.18 -6.17
N ASN A 10 -15.76 -6.03 -6.73
CA ASN A 10 -16.60 -4.87 -6.45
C ASN A 10 -17.67 -5.30 -5.46
N LEU A 11 -17.74 -4.60 -4.34
CA LEU A 11 -18.77 -4.78 -3.33
C LEU A 11 -19.50 -3.47 -3.14
N PHE A 12 -20.79 -3.56 -2.85
CA PHE A 12 -21.61 -2.40 -2.48
C PHE A 12 -22.14 -2.63 -1.08
N ILE A 13 -21.84 -1.69 -0.18
CA ILE A 13 -22.36 -1.68 1.18
C ILE A 13 -23.10 -0.36 1.34
N ASN A 14 -24.42 -0.41 1.29
CA ASN A 14 -25.27 0.78 1.18
C ASN A 14 -24.86 1.57 -0.07
N ASP A 15 -24.44 2.83 0.10
CA ASP A 15 -23.99 3.69 -1.00
C ASP A 15 -22.48 3.64 -1.23
N LEU A 16 -21.78 2.74 -0.54
CA LEU A 16 -20.33 2.62 -0.62
C LEU A 16 -19.95 1.51 -1.58
N ASN A 17 -19.19 1.87 -2.62
CA ASN A 17 -18.56 0.90 -3.50
C ASN A 17 -17.17 0.57 -2.94
N VAL A 18 -16.88 -0.71 -2.80
CA VAL A 18 -15.58 -1.19 -2.34
C VAL A 18 -14.95 -2.04 -3.43
N LYS A 19 -13.85 -1.58 -3.97
CA LYS A 19 -13.03 -2.37 -4.90
C LYS A 19 -11.87 -2.97 -4.13
N ILE A 20 -11.71 -4.28 -4.23
CA ILE A 20 -10.67 -5.03 -3.52
C ILE A 20 -9.66 -5.52 -4.54
N PHE A 21 -8.38 -5.31 -4.27
CA PHE A 21 -7.31 -5.82 -5.13
C PHE A 21 -6.24 -6.50 -4.28
N LYS A 22 -5.54 -7.45 -4.90
CA LYS A 22 -4.52 -8.23 -4.20
C LYS A 22 -3.23 -7.42 -4.07
N THR A 23 -2.67 -7.39 -2.86
CA THR A 23 -1.35 -6.81 -2.61
C THR A 23 -0.27 -7.89 -2.67
N SER A 24 0.98 -7.46 -2.75
CA SER A 24 2.13 -8.36 -2.79
C SER A 24 2.75 -8.45 -1.40
N HIS A 25 2.40 -9.51 -0.70
CA HIS A 25 2.87 -9.76 0.65
C HIS A 25 2.97 -11.27 0.90
N ASP A 26 3.75 -11.68 1.90
CA ASP A 26 3.95 -13.09 2.22
C ASP A 26 2.79 -13.71 3.04
N ALA A 27 1.81 -12.90 3.40
CA ALA A 27 0.59 -13.38 4.04
C ALA A 27 -0.40 -13.90 2.99
N VAL A 28 -1.24 -14.86 3.40
CA VAL A 28 -2.30 -15.39 2.54
C VAL A 28 -3.38 -14.32 2.37
N ASP A 29 -3.77 -14.07 1.12
CA ASP A 29 -4.88 -13.19 0.75
C ASP A 29 -4.76 -11.74 1.27
N SER A 30 -3.56 -11.18 1.30
CA SER A 30 -3.41 -9.76 1.60
C SER A 30 -4.00 -8.92 0.48
N VAL A 31 -4.71 -7.85 0.86
CA VAL A 31 -5.48 -7.03 -0.09
C VAL A 31 -5.36 -5.55 0.23
N GLY A 32 -5.59 -4.74 -0.80
CA GLY A 32 -5.83 -3.31 -0.67
C GLY A 32 -7.25 -2.97 -1.07
N PHE A 33 -7.66 -1.75 -0.78
CA PHE A 33 -9.05 -1.31 -0.99
C PHE A 33 -9.10 0.04 -1.68
N VAL A 34 -10.10 0.19 -2.55
CA VAL A 34 -10.53 1.49 -3.04
C VAL A 34 -11.99 1.66 -2.65
N PHE A 35 -12.26 2.58 -1.76
CA PHE A 35 -13.61 2.92 -1.33
C PHE A 35 -14.09 4.12 -2.13
N SER A 36 -15.30 4.07 -2.64
CA SER A 36 -15.87 5.22 -3.33
C SER A 36 -17.34 5.40 -2.94
N ASN A 37 -17.70 6.66 -2.80
CA ASN A 37 -19.05 7.09 -2.48
C ASN A 37 -19.28 8.39 -3.26
N ASN A 38 -20.29 8.43 -4.10
CA ASN A 38 -20.69 9.59 -4.93
C ASN A 38 -19.52 10.47 -5.41
N ASP A 39 -18.97 11.29 -4.49
CA ASP A 39 -17.98 12.32 -4.80
C ASP A 39 -16.57 12.01 -4.31
N LYS A 40 -16.40 11.05 -3.42
CA LYS A 40 -15.13 10.82 -2.73
C LYS A 40 -14.61 9.43 -2.99
N GLU A 41 -13.29 9.35 -3.18
CA GLU A 41 -12.59 8.08 -3.35
C GLU A 41 -11.41 8.02 -2.39
N PHE A 42 -11.25 6.88 -1.76
CA PHE A 42 -10.28 6.65 -0.69
C PHE A 42 -9.52 5.34 -1.00
N VAL A 43 -8.20 5.42 -1.00
CA VAL A 43 -7.33 4.25 -1.20
C VAL A 43 -6.73 3.84 0.13
N TYR A 44 -6.77 2.55 0.42
CA TYR A 44 -6.14 1.97 1.60
C TYR A 44 -5.22 0.83 1.18
N VAL A 45 -3.92 1.02 1.33
CA VAL A 45 -2.90 0.02 0.96
C VAL A 45 -1.89 -0.11 2.08
N THR A 46 -1.84 -1.29 2.69
CA THR A 46 -0.81 -1.69 3.63
C THR A 46 -0.36 -3.11 3.31
N ASP A 47 0.72 -3.56 3.92
CA ASP A 47 1.24 -4.92 3.76
C ASP A 47 1.47 -5.29 2.30
N THR A 48 2.33 -4.51 1.65
CA THR A 48 2.75 -4.82 0.29
C THR A 48 4.21 -4.40 0.09
N GLY A 49 4.95 -5.21 -0.64
CA GLY A 49 6.34 -4.91 -0.96
C GLY A 49 6.49 -4.06 -2.22
N TYR A 50 5.49 -4.06 -3.09
CA TYR A 50 5.45 -3.21 -4.28
C TYR A 50 4.02 -3.12 -4.79
N ILE A 51 3.77 -2.16 -5.69
CA ILE A 51 2.48 -1.98 -6.34
C ILE A 51 2.59 -2.46 -7.79
N LYS A 52 1.75 -3.42 -8.16
CA LYS A 52 1.72 -3.94 -9.52
C LYS A 52 1.20 -2.89 -10.50
N ASN A 53 1.85 -2.77 -11.64
CA ASN A 53 1.50 -1.80 -12.68
C ASN A 53 0.03 -1.90 -13.11
N LYS A 54 -0.52 -3.10 -13.12
CA LYS A 54 -1.92 -3.31 -13.52
C LYS A 54 -2.94 -2.62 -12.60
N TYR A 55 -2.52 -2.22 -11.40
CA TYR A 55 -3.41 -1.52 -10.46
C TYR A 55 -3.24 0.00 -10.49
N PHE A 56 -2.27 0.52 -11.22
CA PHE A 56 -2.02 1.98 -11.25
C PHE A 56 -3.25 2.76 -11.71
N GLU A 57 -3.91 2.30 -12.77
CA GLU A 57 -5.12 2.95 -13.27
C GLU A 57 -6.22 2.98 -12.20
N LEU A 58 -6.39 1.86 -11.49
CA LEU A 58 -7.36 1.76 -10.41
C LEU A 58 -7.09 2.75 -9.27
N LEU A 59 -5.81 3.02 -8.99
CA LEU A 59 -5.38 3.78 -7.82
C LEU A 59 -5.09 5.26 -8.10
N THR A 60 -5.10 5.68 -9.37
CA THR A 60 -4.68 7.02 -9.76
C THR A 60 -5.74 8.07 -9.45
N ASN A 61 -5.28 9.24 -9.01
CA ASN A 61 -6.08 10.47 -8.85
C ASN A 61 -7.31 10.26 -7.95
N LYS A 62 -7.06 9.81 -6.74
CA LYS A 62 -8.08 9.64 -5.72
C LYS A 62 -8.00 10.77 -4.70
N ASP A 63 -9.07 10.97 -3.91
CA ASP A 63 -9.14 12.07 -2.94
C ASP A 63 -8.21 11.86 -1.74
N ILE A 64 -8.16 10.63 -1.24
CA ILE A 64 -7.44 10.30 -0.01
C ILE A 64 -6.65 9.01 -0.22
N TYR A 65 -5.39 9.02 0.22
CA TYR A 65 -4.56 7.83 0.26
C TYR A 65 -4.15 7.53 1.70
N VAL A 66 -4.48 6.34 2.18
CA VAL A 66 -3.85 5.74 3.35
C VAL A 66 -2.88 4.69 2.81
N PHE A 67 -1.61 4.97 2.90
CA PHE A 67 -0.59 4.25 2.14
C PHE A 67 0.55 3.83 3.04
N GLU A 68 0.98 2.59 2.90
CA GLU A 68 2.09 2.09 3.70
C GLU A 68 3.36 2.90 3.48
N SER A 69 4.03 3.24 4.58
CA SER A 69 5.36 3.83 4.59
C SER A 69 6.10 3.24 5.79
N ASN A 70 6.52 1.98 5.65
CA ASN A 70 6.87 1.15 6.80
C ASN A 70 8.21 1.52 7.42
N HIS A 71 9.24 1.74 6.61
CA HIS A 71 10.60 1.88 7.14
C HIS A 71 11.45 2.80 6.30
N ASP A 72 12.43 3.40 6.96
CA ASP A 72 13.60 3.99 6.31
C ASP A 72 14.59 2.85 6.03
N VAL A 73 15.05 2.74 4.78
CA VAL A 73 15.92 1.63 4.37
C VAL A 73 17.22 1.62 5.18
N GLN A 74 17.81 2.78 5.41
CA GLN A 74 19.08 2.87 6.15
C GLN A 74 18.89 2.48 7.61
N MET A 75 17.81 2.96 8.24
CA MET A 75 17.51 2.60 9.63
C MET A 75 17.30 1.08 9.76
N LEU A 76 16.59 0.48 8.82
CA LEU A 76 16.39 -0.97 8.82
C LEU A 76 17.72 -1.71 8.69
N MET A 77 18.56 -1.30 7.72
CA MET A 77 19.84 -1.96 7.47
C MET A 77 20.80 -1.83 8.66
N ASP A 78 20.75 -0.70 9.35
CA ASP A 78 21.64 -0.42 10.50
C ASP A 78 21.13 -1.00 11.81
N ASN A 79 19.89 -1.50 11.86
CA ASN A 79 19.30 -1.98 13.09
C ASN A 79 19.93 -3.30 13.55
N PRO A 80 20.68 -3.32 14.67
CA PRO A 80 21.35 -4.53 15.11
C PRO A 80 20.41 -5.59 15.71
N ASN A 81 19.18 -5.21 16.02
CA ASN A 81 18.19 -6.11 16.62
C ASN A 81 17.46 -6.98 15.60
N TYR A 82 17.67 -6.71 14.30
CA TYR A 82 17.01 -7.44 13.23
C TYR A 82 18.02 -8.36 12.54
N PRO A 83 17.76 -9.68 12.48
CA PRO A 83 18.59 -10.59 11.72
C PRO A 83 18.61 -10.24 10.23
N TYR A 84 19.67 -10.55 9.56
CA TYR A 84 19.84 -10.27 8.13
C TYR A 84 18.69 -10.84 7.29
N GLN A 85 18.26 -12.06 7.59
CA GLN A 85 17.16 -12.71 6.86
C GLN A 85 15.85 -11.95 7.01
N THR A 86 15.58 -11.43 8.19
CA THR A 86 14.39 -10.61 8.44
C THR A 86 14.45 -9.31 7.65
N LYS A 87 15.61 -8.67 7.60
CA LYS A 87 15.81 -7.45 6.79
C LYS A 87 15.55 -7.73 5.32
N GLN A 88 16.06 -8.82 4.79
CA GLN A 88 15.87 -9.21 3.40
C GLN A 88 14.39 -9.45 3.08
N ARG A 89 13.67 -10.10 3.98
CA ARG A 89 12.23 -10.34 3.80
C ARG A 89 11.45 -9.03 3.76
N ILE A 90 11.76 -8.11 4.67
CA ILE A 90 11.09 -6.81 4.72
C ILE A 90 11.33 -6.03 3.43
N LEU A 91 12.54 -6.07 2.90
CA LEU A 91 12.92 -5.35 1.67
C LEU A 91 12.44 -6.03 0.39
N SER A 92 11.95 -7.25 0.48
CA SER A 92 11.52 -8.02 -0.70
C SER A 92 10.20 -7.50 -1.28
N ASP A 93 9.89 -7.96 -2.49
CA ASP A 93 8.62 -7.67 -3.16
C ASP A 93 7.40 -8.15 -2.38
N LYS A 94 7.59 -9.07 -1.44
CA LYS A 94 6.51 -9.60 -0.58
C LYS A 94 6.60 -9.08 0.85
N GLY A 95 7.42 -8.07 1.08
CA GLY A 95 7.60 -7.46 2.40
C GLY A 95 6.72 -6.24 2.60
N HIS A 96 7.38 -5.11 2.78
CA HIS A 96 6.72 -3.83 3.08
C HIS A 96 7.32 -2.71 2.23
N LEU A 97 6.51 -1.68 1.95
CA LEU A 97 6.99 -0.49 1.27
C LEU A 97 7.89 0.32 2.18
N SER A 98 9.08 0.65 1.69
CA SER A 98 9.94 1.65 2.34
C SER A 98 9.35 3.05 2.16
N ASN A 99 9.84 4.00 2.94
CA ASN A 99 9.46 5.41 2.78
C ASN A 99 9.78 5.90 1.36
N LYS A 100 10.91 5.49 0.83
CA LYS A 100 11.35 5.86 -0.53
C LYS A 100 10.40 5.32 -1.59
N ASP A 101 10.05 4.04 -1.50
CA ASP A 101 9.16 3.40 -2.47
C ASP A 101 7.74 3.95 -2.35
N SER A 102 7.26 4.16 -1.13
CA SER A 102 5.96 4.79 -0.89
C SER A 102 5.88 6.15 -1.55
N SER A 103 6.89 6.98 -1.34
CA SER A 103 6.98 8.30 -1.95
C SER A 103 7.00 8.22 -3.48
N PHE A 104 7.74 7.27 -4.04
CA PHE A 104 7.79 7.04 -5.48
C PHE A 104 6.41 6.70 -6.05
N TYR A 105 5.72 5.72 -5.45
CA TYR A 105 4.40 5.34 -5.92
C TYR A 105 3.39 6.48 -5.77
N LEU A 106 3.36 7.13 -4.62
CA LEU A 106 2.45 8.26 -4.40
C LEU A 106 2.68 9.36 -5.42
N SER A 107 3.93 9.66 -5.76
CA SER A 107 4.23 10.68 -6.77
C SER A 107 3.66 10.34 -8.14
N LYS A 108 3.47 9.06 -8.43
CA LYS A 108 2.86 8.59 -9.69
C LYS A 108 1.35 8.55 -9.64
N LEU A 109 0.77 8.32 -8.46
CA LEU A 109 -0.66 8.07 -8.31
C LEU A 109 -1.47 9.33 -8.02
N ILE A 110 -0.93 10.26 -7.25
CA ILE A 110 -1.67 11.47 -6.87
C ILE A 110 -1.98 12.34 -8.08
N GLY A 111 -3.08 13.07 -8.00
CA GLY A 111 -3.49 13.96 -9.07
C GLY A 111 -4.21 15.19 -8.50
N LYS A 112 -4.87 15.94 -9.36
CA LYS A 112 -5.55 17.20 -8.98
C LYS A 112 -6.63 16.99 -7.93
N LYS A 113 -7.23 15.81 -7.91
CA LYS A 113 -8.30 15.47 -7.00
C LYS A 113 -7.79 15.17 -5.58
N THR A 114 -6.52 14.81 -5.43
CA THR A 114 -5.95 14.35 -4.17
C THR A 114 -5.87 15.47 -3.15
N LYS A 115 -6.48 15.25 -1.98
CA LYS A 115 -6.54 16.22 -0.88
C LYS A 115 -5.73 15.80 0.34
N HIS A 116 -5.64 14.50 0.62
CA HIS A 116 -4.99 14.00 1.83
C HIS A 116 -4.17 12.76 1.53
N ILE A 117 -3.01 12.70 2.16
CA ILE A 117 -2.14 11.52 2.17
C ILE A 117 -1.85 11.21 3.62
N ILE A 118 -2.17 10.00 4.04
CA ILE A 118 -1.91 9.51 5.38
C ILE A 118 -0.93 8.35 5.28
N LEU A 119 0.24 8.52 5.83
CA LEU A 119 1.23 7.45 5.86
C LEU A 119 0.88 6.52 7.01
N ALA A 120 0.87 5.23 6.74
CA ALA A 120 0.38 4.22 7.66
C ALA A 120 1.37 3.07 7.81
N HIS A 121 1.14 2.24 8.82
CA HIS A 121 1.91 1.02 9.09
C HIS A 121 3.41 1.31 9.26
N LEU A 122 3.73 2.38 9.99
CA LEU A 122 5.12 2.77 10.25
C LEU A 122 5.75 1.82 11.27
N SER A 123 6.94 1.35 10.96
CA SER A 123 7.74 0.57 11.91
C SER A 123 8.12 1.44 13.10
N GLU A 124 7.99 0.92 14.30
CA GLU A 124 8.41 1.65 15.50
C GLU A 124 9.92 1.76 15.62
N GLN A 125 10.65 0.75 15.14
CA GLN A 125 12.11 0.66 15.32
C GLN A 125 12.88 1.12 14.10
N ASN A 126 12.28 1.09 12.92
CA ASN A 126 13.00 1.33 11.67
C ASN A 126 12.46 2.53 10.89
N ASN A 127 11.77 3.41 11.56
CA ASN A 127 11.24 4.63 10.95
C ASN A 127 11.31 5.79 11.93
N ASP A 128 11.37 6.99 11.37
CA ASP A 128 11.33 8.24 12.12
C ASP A 128 9.91 8.83 11.96
N LYS A 129 9.24 9.04 13.07
CA LYS A 129 7.84 9.53 13.07
C LYS A 129 7.77 11.05 13.09
#